data_4e5a0216487b42923123498c657f8f51
#
_entry.id   4e5a0216487b42923123498c657f8f51
#
_cell.length_a   1.000
_cell.length_b   1.000
_cell.length_c   1.000
_cell.angle_alpha   90.00
_cell.angle_beta   90.00
_cell.angle_gamma   90.00
#
_symmetry.space_group_name_H-M   'P 1'
#
loop_
_entity.id
_entity.type
_entity.pdbx_description
1 polymer ?
#
loop_
_entity_poly.entity_id
_entity_poly.type
_entity_poly.pdbx_seq_one_letter_code
_entity_poly.pdbx_strand_id
1 'polypeptide(L)'
;MKKMKKLSAILLTAAMALSMAACGNSSASTSTTEAASSTAETQADTASSEAAESTASNGDLEDFSIVLDWYPNAVHSFIYTAIEKGYYAEEGLNVHVQFPANTNDAITMTAAGQADAGLYYQPNIISTATNQDVPVKILGTIVQHPLNIVMSMKSSNITCAKDLKGKIIGYPGTVDNEYFVKAMMEHNGLSYDDVTMQDVGFDLNTSLISGNVDAVIGTYINHEYPALQKEGYDVTYFDITKEGCPDYEELVLVTGENQVKNESDKLARFIRASRKGFQDVLDDPQGC
;
A
#
# COMPACT_ATOMS: atom_id res chain seq x y z
N MET A 1 -8.86 -57.70 -11.25
CA MET A 1 -9.81 -58.26 -10.25
C MET A 1 -10.01 -57.18 -9.18
N LYS A 2 -11.15 -56.47 -9.26
CA LYS A 2 -12.26 -56.42 -8.29
C LYS A 2 -11.76 -56.09 -6.86
N LYS A 3 -12.14 -54.93 -6.23
CA LYS A 3 -13.50 -54.59 -5.80
C LYS A 3 -13.63 -53.06 -5.48
N MET A 4 -14.68 -52.46 -6.01
CA MET A 4 -15.35 -51.25 -5.57
C MET A 4 -16.07 -51.49 -4.22
N LYS A 5 -16.13 -50.49 -3.36
CA LYS A 5 -17.21 -50.22 -2.38
C LYS A 5 -17.26 -48.73 -2.18
N LYS A 6 -18.18 -47.96 -2.71
CA LYS A 6 -19.57 -47.62 -2.44
C LYS A 6 -19.78 -46.89 -1.11
N LEU A 7 -20.11 -45.60 -1.25
CA LEU A 7 -21.17 -44.76 -0.68
C LEU A 7 -21.43 -44.78 0.82
N SER A 8 -21.46 -43.59 1.40
CA SER A 8 -22.66 -43.11 2.12
C SER A 8 -22.64 -41.60 2.25
N ALA A 9 -23.59 -40.93 1.58
CA ALA A 9 -24.03 -39.56 1.80
C ALA A 9 -24.92 -39.53 3.04
N ILE A 10 -24.75 -38.56 3.90
CA ILE A 10 -25.78 -38.15 4.90
C ILE A 10 -26.03 -36.67 4.72
N LEU A 11 -27.17 -36.39 4.12
CA LEU A 11 -27.91 -35.12 4.23
C LEU A 11 -28.40 -34.95 5.67
N LEU A 12 -28.22 -33.77 6.23
CA LEU A 12 -29.07 -33.31 7.35
C LEU A 12 -29.50 -31.87 7.07
N THR A 13 -30.73 -31.76 6.62
CA THR A 13 -31.58 -30.55 6.58
C THR A 13 -32.38 -30.45 7.83
N ALA A 14 -32.49 -29.25 8.44
CA ALA A 14 -33.65 -28.71 9.18
C ALA A 14 -33.25 -27.31 9.68
N ALA A 15 -33.79 -26.26 9.12
CA ALA A 15 -35.12 -25.69 9.31
C ALA A 15 -35.23 -24.80 10.58
N MET A 16 -35.31 -23.49 10.28
CA MET A 16 -36.30 -22.49 10.72
C MET A 16 -36.64 -22.33 12.18
N ALA A 17 -36.56 -21.08 12.65
CA ALA A 17 -37.78 -20.41 13.13
C ALA A 17 -37.57 -18.89 13.23
N LEU A 18 -38.42 -18.14 12.55
CA LEU A 18 -38.77 -16.74 12.80
C LEU A 18 -39.40 -16.57 14.18
N SER A 19 -39.13 -15.45 14.84
CA SER A 19 -40.10 -14.82 15.72
C SER A 19 -40.01 -13.30 15.60
N MET A 20 -41.02 -12.75 14.94
CA MET A 20 -41.48 -11.36 15.06
C MET A 20 -42.44 -11.26 16.25
N ALA A 21 -42.53 -10.08 16.81
CA ALA A 21 -43.62 -9.37 17.48
C ALA A 21 -43.12 -8.76 18.80
N ALA A 22 -43.52 -7.61 19.27
CA ALA A 22 -44.36 -6.52 18.79
C ALA A 22 -44.25 -5.38 19.81
N CYS A 23 -44.53 -4.17 19.35
CA CYS A 23 -44.99 -2.96 19.99
C CYS A 23 -45.27 -2.93 21.50
N GLY A 24 -44.88 -1.81 22.12
CA GLY A 24 -45.39 -1.34 23.40
C GLY A 24 -44.97 0.08 23.70
N ASN A 25 -45.86 1.01 23.45
CA ASN A 25 -45.79 2.44 23.69
C ASN A 25 -46.28 2.74 25.13
N SER A 26 -45.61 3.67 25.86
CA SER A 26 -46.24 4.56 26.87
C SER A 26 -45.23 5.52 27.50
N SER A 27 -45.29 6.73 27.16
CA SER A 27 -45.68 7.99 27.81
C SER A 27 -45.21 8.30 29.23
N ALA A 28 -44.52 9.46 29.32
CA ALA A 28 -44.63 10.59 30.24
C ALA A 28 -44.12 10.44 31.67
N SER A 29 -43.19 11.28 32.10
CA SER A 29 -43.45 12.49 32.90
C SER A 29 -42.18 13.23 33.31
N THR A 30 -42.15 14.47 32.95
CA THR A 30 -41.68 15.71 33.56
C THR A 30 -40.98 15.65 34.93
N SER A 31 -39.80 16.29 35.04
CA SER A 31 -39.59 17.37 36.04
C SER A 31 -38.36 18.23 35.68
N THR A 32 -38.63 19.48 35.60
CA THR A 32 -37.83 20.70 35.57
C THR A 32 -36.89 20.82 36.76
N THR A 33 -35.68 21.34 36.53
CA THR A 33 -35.09 22.37 37.39
C THR A 33 -34.04 23.21 36.60
N GLU A 34 -34.26 24.51 36.60
CA GLU A 34 -33.39 25.59 36.11
C GLU A 34 -32.10 25.69 36.92
N ALA A 35 -31.01 26.13 36.33
CA ALA A 35 -30.43 27.46 36.57
C ALA A 35 -29.00 27.60 36.00
N ALA A 36 -28.86 28.65 35.29
CA ALA A 36 -27.90 29.74 35.24
C ALA A 36 -26.67 29.62 34.36
N SER A 37 -26.77 30.26 33.26
CA SER A 37 -25.99 31.38 32.71
C SER A 37 -24.51 31.50 33.12
N SER A 38 -23.62 31.46 32.10
CA SER A 38 -22.65 32.55 31.88
C SER A 38 -22.15 32.54 30.43
N THR A 39 -22.43 33.59 29.76
CA THR A 39 -21.93 34.06 28.46
C THR A 39 -20.42 34.33 28.52
N ALA A 40 -19.69 33.84 27.54
CA ALA A 40 -18.45 34.46 27.09
C ALA A 40 -18.40 34.34 25.55
N GLU A 41 -18.74 35.45 24.92
CA GLU A 41 -18.45 35.71 23.52
C GLU A 41 -16.93 35.79 23.33
N THR A 42 -16.39 35.00 22.40
CA THR A 42 -15.10 35.30 21.82
C THR A 42 -15.29 35.29 20.31
N GLN A 43 -15.23 36.50 19.76
CA GLN A 43 -15.15 36.74 18.32
C GLN A 43 -13.92 36.07 17.78
N ALA A 44 -14.10 35.22 16.79
CA ALA A 44 -13.04 34.73 15.92
C ALA A 44 -13.14 35.51 14.61
N ASP A 45 -12.12 36.31 14.34
CA ASP A 45 -11.89 36.97 13.09
C ASP A 45 -11.86 35.97 11.92
N THR A 46 -12.76 36.22 10.98
CA THR A 46 -12.78 35.54 9.69
C THR A 46 -11.71 36.18 8.80
N ALA A 47 -10.53 35.58 8.75
CA ALA A 47 -9.58 35.89 7.68
C ALA A 47 -10.06 35.14 6.42
N SER A 48 -10.65 35.87 5.51
CA SER A 48 -10.95 35.48 4.15
C SER A 48 -9.63 35.30 3.42
N SER A 49 -9.24 34.05 3.20
CA SER A 49 -8.22 33.69 2.22
C SER A 49 -8.92 33.64 0.85
N GLU A 50 -8.66 34.65 0.03
CA GLU A 50 -8.97 34.60 -1.40
C GLU A 50 -8.18 33.44 -2.03
N ALA A 51 -8.87 32.34 -2.26
CA ALA A 51 -8.39 31.29 -3.17
C ALA A 51 -8.35 31.87 -4.58
N ALA A 52 -7.17 31.91 -5.19
CA ALA A 52 -7.04 32.21 -6.59
C ALA A 52 -7.84 31.17 -7.40
N GLU A 53 -8.98 31.57 -7.95
CA GLU A 53 -9.70 30.80 -8.95
C GLU A 53 -8.80 30.64 -10.19
N SER A 54 -8.20 29.47 -10.30
CA SER A 54 -7.69 28.99 -11.54
C SER A 54 -8.89 28.70 -12.45
N THR A 55 -9.09 29.53 -13.46
CA THR A 55 -10.07 29.32 -14.52
C THR A 55 -9.63 28.17 -15.40
N ALA A 56 -9.80 26.92 -14.91
CA ALA A 56 -9.82 25.74 -15.76
C ALA A 56 -11.17 25.73 -16.49
N SER A 57 -11.15 25.68 -17.82
CA SER A 57 -12.36 25.52 -18.62
C SER A 57 -13.07 24.24 -18.18
N ASN A 58 -14.36 24.34 -17.86
CA ASN A 58 -15.26 23.20 -17.61
C ASN A 58 -15.47 22.39 -18.91
N GLY A 59 -14.43 21.72 -19.40
CA GLY A 59 -14.54 20.55 -20.25
C GLY A 59 -14.69 19.34 -19.33
N ASP A 60 -15.52 18.38 -19.70
CA ASP A 60 -15.63 17.12 -18.95
C ASP A 60 -14.23 16.49 -18.86
N LEU A 61 -13.66 16.41 -17.62
CA LEU A 61 -12.39 15.73 -17.37
C LEU A 61 -12.61 14.22 -17.50
N GLU A 62 -11.65 13.55 -18.08
CA GLU A 62 -11.66 12.09 -18.19
C GLU A 62 -11.12 11.46 -16.90
N ASP A 63 -11.92 10.56 -16.30
CA ASP A 63 -11.51 9.88 -15.08
C ASP A 63 -10.30 8.98 -15.33
N PHE A 64 -9.31 9.06 -14.42
CA PHE A 64 -8.13 8.23 -14.40
C PHE A 64 -7.94 7.65 -13.00
N SER A 65 -7.86 6.34 -12.88
CA SER A 65 -7.67 5.66 -11.60
C SER A 65 -6.25 5.12 -11.48
N ILE A 66 -5.61 5.41 -10.33
CA ILE A 66 -4.30 4.83 -9.97
C ILE A 66 -4.38 4.15 -8.61
N VAL A 67 -3.85 2.93 -8.51
CA VAL A 67 -3.75 2.17 -7.26
C VAL A 67 -2.33 2.27 -6.73
N LEU A 68 -2.18 2.68 -5.46
CA LEU A 68 -0.87 2.71 -4.79
C LEU A 68 -0.41 1.28 -4.43
N ASP A 69 0.89 1.12 -4.22
CA ASP A 69 1.49 -0.12 -3.71
C ASP A 69 1.28 -0.31 -2.20
N TRP A 70 1.19 0.80 -1.47
CA TRP A 70 1.16 0.89 -0.02
C TRP A 70 0.29 2.05 0.45
N TYR A 71 0.23 2.27 1.77
CA TYR A 71 -0.32 3.50 2.34
C TYR A 71 0.45 4.72 1.83
N PRO A 72 -0.22 5.89 1.67
CA PRO A 72 0.44 7.11 1.21
C PRO A 72 1.67 7.44 2.05
N ASN A 73 2.78 7.67 1.37
CA ASN A 73 4.06 8.06 1.96
C ASN A 73 4.85 8.95 1.00
N ALA A 74 6.07 9.33 1.35
CA ALA A 74 6.86 10.29 0.60
C ALA A 74 7.10 9.92 -0.88
N VAL A 75 7.13 8.63 -1.25
CA VAL A 75 7.32 8.23 -2.66
C VAL A 75 6.14 8.56 -3.55
N HIS A 76 4.97 8.82 -2.97
CA HIS A 76 3.73 9.17 -3.67
C HIS A 76 3.50 10.70 -3.81
N SER A 77 4.35 11.52 -3.19
CA SER A 77 4.17 12.99 -3.12
C SER A 77 3.94 13.61 -4.49
N PHE A 78 4.63 13.14 -5.54
CA PHE A 78 4.51 13.66 -6.90
C PHE A 78 3.08 13.57 -7.46
N ILE A 79 2.29 12.55 -7.09
CA ILE A 79 0.90 12.40 -7.52
C ILE A 79 0.04 13.46 -6.86
N TYR A 80 0.17 13.61 -5.53
CA TYR A 80 -0.62 14.57 -4.76
C TYR A 80 -0.27 16.01 -5.14
N THR A 81 1.01 16.30 -5.33
CA THR A 81 1.47 17.60 -5.84
C THR A 81 0.87 17.91 -7.22
N ALA A 82 0.85 16.94 -8.13
CA ALA A 82 0.26 17.13 -9.45
C ALA A 82 -1.27 17.32 -9.40
N ILE A 83 -1.97 16.68 -8.46
CA ILE A 83 -3.40 16.89 -8.21
C ILE A 83 -3.63 18.30 -7.67
N GLU A 84 -2.93 18.68 -6.61
CA GLU A 84 -3.11 19.99 -5.93
C GLU A 84 -2.79 21.16 -6.85
N LYS A 85 -1.74 21.05 -7.65
CA LYS A 85 -1.35 22.09 -8.62
C LYS A 85 -2.16 22.05 -9.92
N GLY A 86 -3.10 21.13 -10.06
CA GLY A 86 -4.00 21.03 -11.20
C GLY A 86 -3.37 20.50 -12.49
N TYR A 87 -2.17 19.92 -12.44
CA TYR A 87 -1.46 19.44 -13.63
C TYR A 87 -2.19 18.33 -14.37
N TYR A 88 -2.92 17.48 -13.65
CA TYR A 88 -3.78 16.48 -14.29
C TYR A 88 -4.99 17.11 -14.98
N ALA A 89 -5.60 18.11 -14.36
CA ALA A 89 -6.71 18.84 -14.97
C ALA A 89 -6.29 19.61 -16.23
N GLU A 90 -5.05 20.17 -16.27
CA GLU A 90 -4.47 20.77 -17.48
C GLU A 90 -4.33 19.76 -18.64
N GLU A 91 -4.12 18.49 -18.32
CA GLU A 91 -4.07 17.38 -19.28
C GLU A 91 -5.45 16.75 -19.53
N GLY A 92 -6.54 17.34 -19.00
CA GLY A 92 -7.91 16.85 -19.17
C GLY A 92 -8.23 15.61 -18.36
N LEU A 93 -7.50 15.35 -17.25
CA LEU A 93 -7.69 14.17 -16.41
C LEU A 93 -8.22 14.55 -15.03
N ASN A 94 -9.17 13.74 -14.53
CA ASN A 94 -9.61 13.70 -13.14
C ASN A 94 -9.02 12.45 -12.47
N VAL A 95 -7.95 12.63 -11.68
CA VAL A 95 -7.20 11.51 -11.12
C VAL A 95 -7.74 11.07 -9.76
N HIS A 96 -8.09 9.78 -9.66
CA HIS A 96 -8.58 9.12 -8.46
C HIS A 96 -7.50 8.19 -7.90
N VAL A 97 -6.95 8.53 -6.75
CA VAL A 97 -5.97 7.69 -6.05
C VAL A 97 -6.70 6.66 -5.20
N GLN A 98 -6.42 5.39 -5.44
CA GLN A 98 -6.98 4.26 -4.69
C GLN A 98 -5.90 3.67 -3.77
N PHE A 99 -6.30 3.31 -2.56
CA PHE A 99 -5.43 2.62 -1.62
C PHE A 99 -5.64 1.12 -1.74
N PRO A 100 -4.56 0.30 -1.68
CA PRO A 100 -4.71 -1.14 -1.78
C PRO A 100 -5.41 -1.69 -0.53
N ALA A 101 -6.35 -2.60 -0.72
CA ALA A 101 -6.93 -3.41 0.34
C ALA A 101 -6.10 -4.67 0.61
N ASN A 102 -5.41 -5.16 -0.43
CA ASN A 102 -4.45 -6.26 -0.36
C ASN A 102 -3.13 -5.85 -1.01
N THR A 103 -2.05 -6.44 -0.56
CA THR A 103 -0.68 -6.11 -1.01
C THR A 103 -0.44 -6.34 -2.52
N ASN A 104 -1.30 -7.07 -3.22
CA ASN A 104 -1.22 -7.33 -4.66
C ASN A 104 -2.25 -6.56 -5.50
N ASP A 105 -3.04 -5.66 -4.91
CA ASP A 105 -4.15 -4.99 -5.62
C ASP A 105 -3.67 -4.17 -6.82
N ALA A 106 -2.53 -3.46 -6.70
CA ALA A 106 -2.02 -2.63 -7.79
C ALA A 106 -1.79 -3.43 -9.09
N ILE A 107 -1.23 -4.63 -9.00
CA ILE A 107 -1.01 -5.47 -10.18
C ILE A 107 -2.29 -6.18 -10.64
N THR A 108 -3.12 -6.66 -9.71
CA THR A 108 -4.32 -7.42 -10.07
C THR A 108 -5.40 -6.52 -10.69
N MET A 109 -5.61 -5.31 -10.15
CA MET A 109 -6.58 -4.36 -10.66
C MET A 109 -6.18 -3.80 -12.03
N THR A 110 -4.90 -3.51 -12.24
CA THR A 110 -4.41 -3.03 -13.54
C THR A 110 -4.50 -4.13 -14.61
N ALA A 111 -4.13 -5.37 -14.27
CA ALA A 111 -4.27 -6.50 -15.18
C ALA A 111 -5.73 -6.76 -15.60
N ALA A 112 -6.66 -6.58 -14.66
CA ALA A 112 -8.09 -6.74 -14.89
C ALA A 112 -8.77 -5.54 -15.58
N GLY A 113 -8.05 -4.41 -15.76
CA GLY A 113 -8.61 -3.16 -16.29
C GLY A 113 -9.57 -2.45 -15.33
N GLN A 114 -9.46 -2.73 -14.03
CA GLN A 114 -10.22 -2.08 -12.95
C GLN A 114 -9.54 -0.79 -12.47
N ALA A 115 -8.28 -0.60 -12.83
CA ALA A 115 -7.53 0.64 -12.67
C ALA A 115 -6.74 0.92 -13.95
N ASP A 116 -6.55 2.21 -14.26
CA ASP A 116 -5.79 2.63 -15.45
C ASP A 116 -4.29 2.38 -15.25
N ALA A 117 -3.79 2.61 -14.04
CA ALA A 117 -2.41 2.35 -13.66
C ALA A 117 -2.28 1.95 -12.19
N GLY A 118 -1.10 1.48 -11.83
CA GLY A 118 -0.74 1.19 -10.45
C GLY A 118 0.74 1.48 -10.21
N LEU A 119 1.11 1.64 -8.95
CA LEU A 119 2.50 1.62 -8.51
C LEU A 119 2.78 0.25 -7.93
N TYR A 120 3.86 -0.40 -8.36
CA TYR A 120 4.18 -1.73 -7.85
C TYR A 120 5.66 -2.08 -8.02
N TYR A 121 6.08 -3.17 -7.40
CA TYR A 121 7.47 -3.60 -7.31
C TYR A 121 7.91 -4.31 -8.60
N GLN A 122 9.03 -3.88 -9.19
CA GLN A 122 9.54 -4.43 -10.44
C GLN A 122 9.71 -5.96 -10.40
N PRO A 123 10.33 -6.57 -9.36
CA PRO A 123 10.52 -8.01 -9.33
C PRO A 123 9.21 -8.80 -9.34
N ASN A 124 8.18 -8.30 -8.66
CA ASN A 124 6.85 -8.91 -8.64
C ASN A 124 6.17 -8.85 -9.99
N ILE A 125 6.26 -7.70 -10.68
CA ILE A 125 5.69 -7.54 -12.03
C ILE A 125 6.36 -8.51 -12.99
N ILE A 126 7.69 -8.60 -12.98
CA ILE A 126 8.44 -9.52 -13.83
C ILE A 126 8.04 -10.97 -13.53
N SER A 127 8.04 -11.36 -12.26
CA SER A 127 7.65 -12.72 -11.83
C SER A 127 6.23 -13.08 -12.26
N THR A 128 5.29 -12.17 -12.04
CA THR A 128 3.86 -12.39 -12.35
C THR A 128 3.64 -12.46 -13.87
N ALA A 129 4.26 -11.57 -14.63
CA ALA A 129 4.15 -11.56 -16.09
C ALA A 129 4.79 -12.78 -16.74
N THR A 130 5.92 -13.28 -16.20
CA THR A 130 6.67 -14.40 -16.80
C THR A 130 6.20 -15.77 -16.35
N ASN A 131 5.75 -15.92 -15.11
CA ASN A 131 5.40 -17.22 -14.53
C ASN A 131 3.89 -17.48 -14.51
N GLN A 132 3.06 -16.43 -14.62
CA GLN A 132 1.61 -16.54 -14.50
C GLN A 132 0.87 -15.95 -15.73
N ASP A 133 1.62 -15.51 -16.76
CA ASP A 133 1.09 -14.91 -17.99
C ASP A 133 0.12 -13.73 -17.74
N VAL A 134 0.32 -12.99 -16.65
CA VAL A 134 -0.51 -11.81 -16.32
C VAL A 134 -0.20 -10.67 -17.29
N PRO A 135 -1.22 -10.09 -17.98
CA PRO A 135 -1.02 -9.16 -19.08
C PRO A 135 -0.77 -7.73 -18.59
N VAL A 136 0.37 -7.48 -17.98
CA VAL A 136 0.81 -6.17 -17.48
C VAL A 136 2.05 -5.66 -18.18
N LYS A 137 2.25 -4.33 -18.16
CA LYS A 137 3.40 -3.62 -18.72
C LYS A 137 3.91 -2.57 -17.74
N ILE A 138 5.22 -2.46 -17.64
CA ILE A 138 5.88 -1.35 -16.94
C ILE A 138 5.93 -0.16 -17.89
N LEU A 139 5.49 1.00 -17.41
CA LEU A 139 5.50 2.26 -18.17
C LEU A 139 6.72 3.14 -17.84
N GLY A 140 7.27 3.01 -16.65
CA GLY A 140 8.42 3.78 -16.21
C GLY A 140 8.76 3.55 -14.74
N THR A 141 9.96 4.00 -14.37
CA THR A 141 10.49 3.87 -13.01
C THR A 141 10.11 5.08 -12.17
N ILE A 142 9.70 4.83 -10.94
CA ILE A 142 9.42 5.85 -9.92
C ILE A 142 10.59 5.91 -8.92
N VAL A 143 11.02 4.75 -8.40
CA VAL A 143 12.17 4.63 -7.49
C VAL A 143 13.19 3.68 -8.09
N GLN A 144 14.39 4.20 -8.35
CA GLN A 144 15.41 3.56 -9.19
C GLN A 144 16.26 2.52 -8.47
N HIS A 145 16.27 2.51 -7.14
CA HIS A 145 17.09 1.60 -6.32
C HIS A 145 16.27 1.08 -5.14
N PRO A 146 16.63 -0.08 -4.57
CA PRO A 146 15.92 -0.65 -3.45
C PRO A 146 15.85 0.28 -2.23
N LEU A 147 14.64 0.48 -1.72
CA LEU A 147 14.36 1.08 -0.41
C LEU A 147 14.15 0.00 0.65
N ASN A 148 13.95 -1.24 0.21
CA ASN A 148 13.66 -2.40 1.04
C ASN A 148 14.84 -2.76 1.94
N ILE A 149 14.56 -2.95 3.21
CA ILE A 149 15.52 -3.29 4.25
C ILE A 149 15.00 -4.47 5.07
N VAL A 150 15.91 -5.15 5.77
CA VAL A 150 15.51 -5.99 6.90
C VAL A 150 15.64 -5.16 8.16
N MET A 151 14.54 -4.95 8.86
CA MET A 151 14.45 -4.17 10.10
C MET A 151 14.18 -5.07 11.30
N SER A 152 14.77 -4.76 12.43
CA SER A 152 14.58 -5.49 13.69
C SER A 152 14.63 -4.54 14.89
N MET A 153 14.15 -5.01 16.04
CA MET A 153 14.45 -4.33 17.29
C MET A 153 15.96 -4.45 17.57
N LYS A 154 16.61 -3.35 17.95
CA LYS A 154 18.06 -3.34 18.23
C LYS A 154 18.47 -4.33 19.33
N SER A 155 17.57 -4.58 20.28
CA SER A 155 17.76 -5.57 21.33
C SER A 155 17.87 -7.02 20.84
N SER A 156 17.39 -7.31 19.63
CA SER A 156 17.49 -8.66 19.03
C SER A 156 18.87 -8.97 18.45
N ASN A 157 19.74 -7.95 18.30
CA ASN A 157 21.09 -8.05 17.73
C ASN A 157 21.12 -8.68 16.33
N ILE A 158 20.09 -8.43 15.51
CA ILE A 158 20.06 -8.83 14.11
C ILE A 158 20.63 -7.68 13.29
N THR A 159 21.81 -7.85 12.70
CA THR A 159 22.57 -6.81 12.00
C THR A 159 23.03 -7.22 10.59
N CYS A 160 22.86 -8.48 10.23
CA CYS A 160 23.15 -9.03 8.90
C CYS A 160 22.33 -10.29 8.64
N ALA A 161 22.38 -10.82 7.42
CA ALA A 161 21.61 -12.00 7.04
C ALA A 161 21.97 -13.26 7.86
N LYS A 162 23.20 -13.39 8.36
CA LYS A 162 23.60 -14.55 9.19
C LYS A 162 22.87 -14.62 10.52
N ASP A 163 22.47 -13.46 11.06
CA ASP A 163 21.76 -13.37 12.34
C ASP A 163 20.29 -13.82 12.21
N LEU A 164 19.80 -13.99 10.99
CA LEU A 164 18.42 -14.45 10.71
C LEU A 164 18.23 -15.96 10.95
N LYS A 165 19.31 -16.74 11.09
CA LYS A 165 19.20 -18.19 11.33
C LYS A 165 18.34 -18.50 12.56
N GLY A 166 17.29 -19.31 12.36
CA GLY A 166 16.33 -19.71 13.40
C GLY A 166 15.31 -18.64 13.77
N LYS A 167 15.22 -17.56 12.98
CA LYS A 167 14.33 -16.42 13.25
C LYS A 167 13.04 -16.50 12.46
N ILE A 168 12.02 -15.81 12.98
CA ILE A 168 10.74 -15.58 12.30
C ILE A 168 10.84 -14.21 11.63
N ILE A 169 10.66 -14.17 10.31
CA ILE A 169 10.72 -12.96 9.49
C ILE A 169 9.32 -12.63 9.00
N GLY A 170 8.79 -11.49 9.43
CA GLY A 170 7.53 -10.94 8.93
C GLY A 170 7.73 -10.32 7.56
N TYR A 171 6.77 -10.52 6.64
CA TYR A 171 6.78 -9.93 5.31
C TYR A 171 5.34 -9.65 4.82
N PRO A 172 5.13 -8.81 3.79
CA PRO A 172 3.79 -8.40 3.36
C PRO A 172 3.08 -9.42 2.44
N GLY A 173 3.51 -10.68 2.41
CA GLY A 173 2.92 -11.71 1.57
C GLY A 173 3.29 -11.61 0.09
N THR A 174 4.24 -10.76 -0.28
CA THR A 174 4.70 -10.58 -1.66
C THR A 174 5.88 -11.51 -1.99
N VAL A 175 5.90 -12.06 -3.20
CA VAL A 175 6.86 -13.12 -3.60
C VAL A 175 8.31 -12.62 -3.71
N ASP A 176 8.53 -11.34 -3.99
CA ASP A 176 9.85 -10.73 -4.04
C ASP A 176 10.60 -10.86 -2.71
N ASN A 177 9.91 -10.62 -1.59
CA ASN A 177 10.52 -10.70 -0.27
C ASN A 177 10.97 -12.13 0.08
N GLU A 178 10.24 -13.16 -0.36
CA GLU A 178 10.69 -14.56 -0.25
C GLU A 178 11.95 -14.80 -1.08
N TYR A 179 12.01 -14.28 -2.31
CA TYR A 179 13.20 -14.39 -3.16
C TYR A 179 14.40 -13.64 -2.57
N PHE A 180 14.20 -12.46 -1.98
CA PHE A 180 15.27 -11.70 -1.34
C PHE A 180 15.82 -12.43 -0.13
N VAL A 181 14.97 -12.94 0.75
CA VAL A 181 15.42 -13.74 1.90
C VAL A 181 16.16 -14.98 1.44
N LYS A 182 15.66 -15.68 0.44
CA LYS A 182 16.36 -16.84 -0.12
C LYS A 182 17.74 -16.46 -0.67
N ALA A 183 17.84 -15.41 -1.46
CA ALA A 183 19.11 -14.92 -2.02
C ALA A 183 20.11 -14.52 -0.92
N MET A 184 19.66 -13.80 0.10
CA MET A 184 20.48 -13.41 1.24
C MET A 184 21.00 -14.62 2.02
N MET A 185 20.14 -15.58 2.30
CA MET A 185 20.53 -16.79 3.03
C MET A 185 21.56 -17.60 2.23
N GLU A 186 21.30 -17.87 0.95
CA GLU A 186 22.22 -18.60 0.07
C GLU A 186 23.56 -17.88 -0.10
N HIS A 187 23.57 -16.56 -0.30
CA HIS A 187 24.80 -15.75 -0.39
C HIS A 187 25.66 -15.88 0.86
N ASN A 188 25.02 -15.96 2.02
CA ASN A 188 25.70 -16.07 3.32
C ASN A 188 26.00 -17.52 3.77
N GLY A 189 25.78 -18.51 2.87
CA GLY A 189 26.06 -19.92 3.12
C GLY A 189 25.04 -20.62 4.03
N LEU A 190 23.82 -20.10 4.09
CA LEU A 190 22.70 -20.61 4.86
C LEU A 190 21.62 -21.16 3.90
N SER A 191 20.65 -21.93 4.43
CA SER A 191 19.47 -22.37 3.70
C SER A 191 18.29 -21.42 3.96
N TYR A 192 17.41 -21.28 2.97
CA TYR A 192 16.10 -20.64 3.17
C TYR A 192 15.29 -21.31 4.30
N ASP A 193 15.45 -22.65 4.46
CA ASP A 193 14.82 -23.43 5.52
C ASP A 193 15.38 -23.11 6.94
N ASP A 194 16.46 -22.35 7.05
CA ASP A 194 16.99 -21.89 8.33
C ASP A 194 16.17 -20.73 8.93
N VAL A 195 15.17 -20.17 8.21
CA VAL A 195 14.28 -19.10 8.67
C VAL A 195 12.82 -19.52 8.53
N THR A 196 11.94 -18.84 9.25
CA THR A 196 10.49 -18.97 9.11
C THR A 196 9.92 -17.68 8.55
N MET A 197 9.35 -17.73 7.34
CA MET A 197 8.64 -16.58 6.78
C MET A 197 7.21 -16.56 7.29
N GLN A 198 6.74 -15.38 7.75
CA GLN A 198 5.38 -15.17 8.23
C GLN A 198 4.74 -14.00 7.47
N ASP A 199 3.69 -14.31 6.72
CA ASP A 199 2.87 -13.27 6.08
C ASP A 199 2.13 -12.48 7.17
N VAL A 200 2.39 -11.17 7.22
CA VAL A 200 1.78 -10.22 8.15
C VAL A 200 1.05 -9.10 7.41
N GLY A 201 0.94 -9.18 6.08
CA GLY A 201 0.29 -8.17 5.26
C GLY A 201 0.85 -6.77 5.52
N PHE A 202 -0.04 -5.82 5.77
CA PHE A 202 0.35 -4.43 6.07
C PHE A 202 0.84 -4.20 7.51
N ASP A 203 0.76 -5.21 8.40
CA ASP A 203 1.05 -5.06 9.84
C ASP A 203 2.53 -5.28 10.21
N LEU A 204 3.47 -4.87 9.34
CA LEU A 204 4.92 -5.05 9.53
C LEU A 204 5.40 -4.45 10.85
N ASN A 205 5.15 -3.15 11.07
CA ASN A 205 5.57 -2.45 12.28
C ASN A 205 4.93 -3.05 13.53
N THR A 206 3.62 -3.28 13.52
CA THR A 206 2.88 -3.85 14.65
C THR A 206 3.39 -5.25 15.01
N SER A 207 3.66 -6.08 14.00
CA SER A 207 4.18 -7.44 14.21
C SER A 207 5.57 -7.44 14.82
N LEU A 208 6.43 -6.49 14.41
CA LEU A 208 7.78 -6.34 14.96
C LEU A 208 7.75 -5.86 16.42
N ILE A 209 7.03 -4.77 16.72
CA ILE A 209 7.02 -4.18 18.07
C ILE A 209 6.30 -5.06 19.10
N SER A 210 5.32 -5.87 18.67
CA SER A 210 4.65 -6.83 19.54
C SER A 210 5.47 -8.10 19.80
N GLY A 211 6.58 -8.31 19.07
CA GLY A 211 7.41 -9.50 19.16
C GLY A 211 6.79 -10.76 18.54
N ASN A 212 5.80 -10.59 17.64
CA ASN A 212 5.24 -11.70 16.88
C ASN A 212 6.24 -12.24 15.85
N VAL A 213 7.17 -11.40 15.41
CA VAL A 213 8.28 -11.73 14.52
C VAL A 213 9.58 -11.16 15.07
N ASP A 214 10.72 -11.77 14.73
CA ASP A 214 12.05 -11.31 15.17
C ASP A 214 12.58 -10.16 14.31
N ALA A 215 12.24 -10.15 13.03
CA ALA A 215 12.60 -9.14 12.05
C ALA A 215 11.49 -9.00 11.01
N VAL A 216 11.53 -7.93 10.23
CA VAL A 216 10.62 -7.71 9.10
C VAL A 216 11.41 -7.34 7.86
N ILE A 217 10.93 -7.81 6.70
CA ILE A 217 11.38 -7.41 5.36
C ILE A 217 10.18 -6.86 4.57
N GLY A 218 10.42 -6.02 3.58
CA GLY A 218 9.35 -5.26 2.90
C GLY A 218 9.10 -3.92 3.58
N THR A 219 9.91 -3.56 4.55
CA THR A 219 9.95 -2.23 5.16
C THR A 219 10.92 -1.32 4.41
N TYR A 220 10.59 -0.03 4.34
CA TYR A 220 11.40 0.95 3.62
C TYR A 220 12.23 1.83 4.56
N ILE A 221 13.48 2.07 4.16
CA ILE A 221 14.42 2.92 4.89
C ILE A 221 13.93 4.36 5.07
N ASN A 222 13.04 4.82 4.19
CA ASN A 222 12.46 6.17 4.20
C ASN A 222 11.04 6.24 4.76
N HIS A 223 10.43 5.14 5.18
CA HIS A 223 9.06 5.10 5.67
C HIS A 223 8.96 4.39 7.03
N GLU A 224 8.93 3.05 7.10
CA GLU A 224 8.71 2.31 8.35
C GLU A 224 9.82 2.56 9.37
N TYR A 225 11.07 2.58 8.91
CA TYR A 225 12.21 2.78 9.81
C TYR A 225 12.17 4.14 10.53
N PRO A 226 12.08 5.29 9.85
CA PRO A 226 11.98 6.58 10.54
C PRO A 226 10.66 6.77 11.30
N ALA A 227 9.56 6.11 10.88
CA ALA A 227 8.30 6.15 11.62
C ALA A 227 8.46 5.54 13.02
N LEU A 228 9.02 4.33 13.12
CA LEU A 228 9.26 3.68 14.40
C LEU A 228 10.26 4.44 15.28
N GLN A 229 11.31 5.01 14.68
CA GLN A 229 12.23 5.87 15.43
C GLN A 229 11.55 7.12 16.02
N LYS A 230 10.67 7.75 15.26
CA LYS A 230 9.89 8.92 15.70
C LYS A 230 8.92 8.56 16.83
N GLU A 231 8.39 7.35 16.84
CA GLU A 231 7.56 6.78 17.90
C GLU A 231 8.37 6.35 19.13
N GLY A 232 9.70 6.41 19.08
CA GLY A 232 10.58 6.12 20.20
C GLY A 232 11.05 4.65 20.29
N TYR A 233 10.81 3.83 19.28
CA TYR A 233 11.31 2.46 19.23
C TYR A 233 12.79 2.43 18.84
N ASP A 234 13.58 1.64 19.55
CA ASP A 234 15.02 1.45 19.26
C ASP A 234 15.17 0.32 18.23
N VAL A 235 15.01 0.68 16.96
CA VAL A 235 15.10 -0.21 15.80
C VAL A 235 16.44 -0.08 15.10
N THR A 236 16.87 -1.14 14.44
CA THR A 236 18.04 -1.20 13.54
C THR A 236 17.65 -1.87 12.23
N TYR A 237 18.47 -1.72 11.21
CA TYR A 237 18.28 -2.38 9.93
C TYR A 237 19.58 -2.75 9.27
N PHE A 238 19.52 -3.60 8.28
CA PHE A 238 20.58 -3.79 7.28
C PHE A 238 19.99 -3.76 5.85
N ASP A 239 20.85 -3.36 4.93
CA ASP A 239 20.56 -3.21 3.51
C ASP A 239 20.62 -4.58 2.81
N ILE A 240 19.55 -5.00 2.17
CA ILE A 240 19.45 -6.29 1.50
C ILE A 240 20.46 -6.43 0.34
N THR A 241 20.82 -5.33 -0.33
CA THR A 241 21.79 -5.36 -1.45
C THR A 241 23.20 -5.67 -0.99
N LYS A 242 23.55 -5.35 0.26
CA LYS A 242 24.83 -5.69 0.86
C LYS A 242 24.94 -7.15 1.31
N GLU A 243 23.81 -7.83 1.37
CA GLU A 243 23.68 -9.21 1.83
C GLU A 243 23.43 -10.20 0.69
N GLY A 244 23.57 -9.76 -0.58
CA GLY A 244 23.51 -10.64 -1.75
C GLY A 244 22.27 -10.49 -2.62
N CYS A 245 21.35 -9.58 -2.29
CA CYS A 245 20.26 -9.24 -3.21
C CYS A 245 20.80 -8.39 -4.37
N PRO A 246 20.31 -8.58 -5.59
CA PRO A 246 20.66 -7.72 -6.71
C PRO A 246 20.08 -6.31 -6.51
N ASP A 247 20.67 -5.32 -7.18
CA ASP A 247 20.05 -4.01 -7.36
C ASP A 247 18.87 -4.12 -8.34
N TYR A 248 17.77 -3.42 -8.06
CA TYR A 248 16.55 -3.42 -8.87
C TYR A 248 15.79 -2.10 -8.71
N GLU A 249 14.85 -1.85 -9.61
CA GLU A 249 13.93 -0.71 -9.48
C GLU A 249 12.85 -1.02 -8.45
N GLU A 250 12.87 -0.31 -7.32
CA GLU A 250 11.96 -0.58 -6.20
C GLU A 250 10.50 -0.38 -6.61
N LEU A 251 10.19 0.78 -7.19
CA LEU A 251 8.82 1.14 -7.52
C LEU A 251 8.72 1.57 -8.98
N VAL A 252 7.77 0.99 -9.69
CA VAL A 252 7.50 1.30 -11.10
C VAL A 252 6.03 1.58 -11.33
N LEU A 253 5.72 2.35 -12.37
CA LEU A 253 4.37 2.56 -12.86
C LEU A 253 3.99 1.36 -13.74
N VAL A 254 2.94 0.64 -13.39
CA VAL A 254 2.41 -0.54 -14.08
C VAL A 254 1.03 -0.27 -14.64
N THR A 255 0.70 -0.88 -15.76
CA THR A 255 -0.64 -0.87 -16.37
C THR A 255 -0.93 -2.19 -17.06
N GLY A 256 -2.18 -2.45 -17.43
CA GLY A 256 -2.56 -3.62 -18.22
C GLY A 256 -2.22 -3.45 -19.71
N GLU A 257 -2.01 -4.56 -20.41
CA GLU A 257 -1.75 -4.53 -21.87
C GLU A 257 -2.89 -3.88 -22.67
N ASN A 258 -4.14 -4.02 -22.22
CA ASN A 258 -5.28 -3.45 -22.90
C ASN A 258 -5.30 -1.93 -22.81
N GLN A 259 -4.90 -1.36 -21.67
CA GLN A 259 -4.75 0.09 -21.49
C GLN A 259 -3.66 0.63 -22.41
N VAL A 260 -2.50 -0.05 -22.51
CA VAL A 260 -1.45 0.35 -23.47
C VAL A 260 -1.97 0.37 -24.91
N LYS A 261 -2.78 -0.60 -25.31
CA LYS A 261 -3.29 -0.73 -26.68
C LYS A 261 -4.40 0.29 -26.99
N ASN A 262 -5.28 0.57 -26.03
CA ASN A 262 -6.51 1.31 -26.29
C ASN A 262 -6.48 2.74 -25.71
N GLU A 263 -5.69 2.98 -24.63
CA GLU A 263 -5.71 4.20 -23.84
C GLU A 263 -4.29 4.85 -23.76
N SER A 264 -3.45 4.62 -24.74
CA SER A 264 -2.05 5.09 -24.72
C SER A 264 -1.92 6.60 -24.58
N ASP A 265 -2.84 7.39 -25.16
CA ASP A 265 -2.85 8.85 -25.01
C ASP A 265 -3.20 9.26 -23.57
N LYS A 266 -4.20 8.62 -22.97
CA LYS A 266 -4.61 8.84 -21.56
C LYS A 266 -3.44 8.55 -20.60
N LEU A 267 -2.73 7.44 -20.80
CA LEU A 267 -1.53 7.10 -20.04
C LEU A 267 -0.42 8.13 -20.22
N ALA A 268 -0.20 8.61 -21.46
CA ALA A 268 0.82 9.62 -21.75
C ALA A 268 0.51 10.98 -21.10
N ARG A 269 -0.76 11.40 -21.06
CA ARG A 269 -1.22 12.61 -20.38
C ARG A 269 -0.96 12.50 -18.86
N PHE A 270 -1.31 11.38 -18.25
CA PHE A 270 -1.02 11.10 -16.85
C PHE A 270 0.47 11.20 -16.53
N ILE A 271 1.34 10.58 -17.35
CA ILE A 271 2.80 10.60 -17.13
C ILE A 271 3.35 12.04 -17.28
N ARG A 272 2.87 12.84 -18.26
CA ARG A 272 3.32 14.23 -18.40
C ARG A 272 3.00 15.07 -17.18
N ALA A 273 1.76 14.99 -16.65
CA ALA A 273 1.35 15.70 -15.46
C ALA A 273 2.12 15.23 -14.22
N SER A 274 2.27 13.91 -14.06
CA SER A 274 3.04 13.30 -12.95
C SER A 274 4.49 13.80 -12.93
N ARG A 275 5.12 13.94 -14.09
CA ARG A 275 6.48 14.49 -14.20
C ARG A 275 6.59 15.93 -13.73
N LYS A 276 5.58 16.78 -13.99
CA LYS A 276 5.56 18.15 -13.45
C LYS A 276 5.51 18.13 -11.90
N GLY A 277 4.59 17.33 -11.33
CA GLY A 277 4.51 17.16 -9.88
C GLY A 277 5.80 16.62 -9.26
N PHE A 278 6.46 15.66 -9.93
CA PHE A 278 7.75 15.14 -9.50
C PHE A 278 8.85 16.21 -9.53
N GLN A 279 8.88 17.06 -10.57
CA GLN A 279 9.84 18.16 -10.65
C GLN A 279 9.66 19.14 -9.51
N ASP A 280 8.40 19.50 -9.19
CA ASP A 280 8.11 20.39 -8.07
C ASP A 280 8.57 19.83 -6.72
N VAL A 281 8.37 18.52 -6.49
CA VAL A 281 8.87 17.84 -5.28
C VAL A 281 10.41 17.88 -5.20
N LEU A 282 11.10 17.77 -6.34
CA LEU A 282 12.57 17.89 -6.37
C LEU A 282 13.03 19.33 -6.09
N ASP A 283 12.31 20.32 -6.62
CA ASP A 283 12.69 21.73 -6.50
C ASP A 283 12.38 22.27 -5.09
N ASP A 284 11.29 21.84 -4.46
CA ASP A 284 10.90 22.23 -3.09
C ASP A 284 10.26 21.06 -2.31
N PRO A 285 11.07 20.15 -1.78
CA PRO A 285 10.55 18.99 -1.05
C PRO A 285 9.89 19.31 0.30
N GLN A 286 9.99 20.56 0.79
CA GLN A 286 9.35 20.99 2.03
C GLN A 286 8.02 21.71 1.78
N GLY A 287 7.81 22.22 0.58
CA GLY A 287 6.59 22.92 0.18
C GLY A 287 5.59 22.08 -0.58
N CYS A 288 5.86 20.77 -0.69
CA CYS A 288 5.01 19.81 -1.41
C CYS A 288 4.36 18.81 -0.47
#